data_53065f1fa70e131b145f7b47ae804a41
#
_entry.id   53065f1fa70e131b145f7b47ae804a41
#
_cell.length_a   1.000
_cell.length_b   1.000
_cell.length_c   1.000
_cell.angle_alpha   90.00
_cell.angle_beta   90.00
_cell.angle_gamma   90.00
#
_symmetry.space_group_name_H-M   'P 1'
#
loop_
_entity.id
_entity.type
_entity.pdbx_description
1 polymer ?
#
loop_
_entity_poly.entity_id
_entity_poly.type
_entity_poly.pdbx_seq_one_letter_code
_entity_poly.pdbx_strand_id
1 'polypeptide(L)'
;VEWLARAYAGAQGPATRFQWGYNYLVGMLEMTPDDVQGIERAGLAVLGELDGSPDAFYQRTRMRLEQLDAKLLEWGQTGAAAKVIDTLRARTSEICRKLPEQDAGRANCEKFLTAKARPTQAA
;
A
#
# COMPACT_ATOMS: atom_id res chain seq x y z
N VAL A 1 16.38 -3.16 6.15
CA VAL A 1 15.45 -3.70 5.16
C VAL A 1 15.43 -5.21 5.19
N GLU A 2 16.60 -5.83 5.25
CA GLU A 2 16.67 -7.30 5.29
C GLU A 2 15.97 -7.89 6.51
N TRP A 3 16.16 -7.26 7.67
CA TRP A 3 15.49 -7.70 8.87
C TRP A 3 13.98 -7.58 8.75
N LEU A 4 13.53 -6.47 8.17
CA LEU A 4 12.10 -6.25 7.95
C LEU A 4 11.52 -7.27 6.97
N ALA A 5 12.27 -7.61 5.94
CA ALA A 5 11.83 -8.63 4.99
C ALA A 5 11.65 -9.99 5.68
N ARG A 6 12.57 -10.34 6.57
CA ARG A 6 12.47 -11.61 7.32
C ARG A 6 11.28 -11.60 8.27
N ALA A 7 11.05 -10.47 8.94
CA ALA A 7 9.93 -10.35 9.86
C ALA A 7 8.61 -10.51 9.11
N TYR A 8 8.52 -9.90 7.93
CA TYR A 8 7.33 -10.02 7.11
C TYR A 8 7.13 -11.47 6.66
N ALA A 9 8.20 -12.10 6.16
CA ALA A 9 8.10 -13.47 5.66
C ALA A 9 7.68 -14.45 6.75
N GLY A 10 8.08 -14.21 7.99
CA GLY A 10 7.74 -15.09 9.10
C GLY A 10 6.46 -14.75 9.82
N ALA A 11 5.81 -13.65 9.46
CA ALA A 11 4.60 -13.22 10.14
C ALA A 11 3.43 -14.12 9.80
N GLN A 12 2.54 -14.32 10.77
CA GLN A 12 1.35 -15.15 10.60
C GLN A 12 0.12 -14.37 11.00
N GLY A 13 -0.99 -14.65 10.29
CA GLY A 13 -2.25 -13.95 10.49
C GLY A 13 -2.33 -12.68 9.67
N PRO A 14 -3.54 -12.35 9.15
CA PRO A 14 -3.67 -11.25 8.18
C PRO A 14 -3.22 -9.90 8.72
N ALA A 15 -3.64 -9.55 9.92
CA ALA A 15 -3.30 -8.24 10.47
C ALA A 15 -1.82 -8.12 10.75
N THR A 16 -1.21 -9.19 11.29
CA THR A 16 0.22 -9.20 11.60
C THR A 16 1.05 -9.16 10.32
N ARG A 17 0.65 -9.92 9.31
CA ARG A 17 1.34 -9.90 8.03
C ARG A 17 1.27 -8.53 7.39
N PHE A 18 0.12 -7.88 7.41
CA PHE A 18 0.02 -6.55 6.85
C PHE A 18 0.90 -5.56 7.62
N GLN A 19 0.92 -5.66 8.95
CA GLN A 19 1.73 -4.76 9.76
C GLN A 19 3.21 -4.87 9.42
N TRP A 20 3.74 -6.09 9.34
CA TRP A 20 5.15 -6.27 9.00
C TRP A 20 5.44 -5.95 7.55
N GLY A 21 4.48 -6.26 6.66
CA GLY A 21 4.61 -5.86 5.26
C GLY A 21 4.66 -4.35 5.11
N TYR A 22 3.79 -3.65 5.84
CA TYR A 22 3.80 -2.20 5.86
C TYR A 22 5.17 -1.67 6.31
N ASN A 23 5.69 -2.21 7.42
CA ASN A 23 6.99 -1.77 7.92
C ASN A 23 8.09 -2.03 6.90
N TYR A 24 8.06 -3.17 6.24
CA TYR A 24 9.03 -3.53 5.24
C TYR A 24 8.98 -2.57 4.05
N LEU A 25 7.79 -2.30 3.54
CA LEU A 25 7.63 -1.41 2.38
C LEU A 25 8.06 0.02 2.72
N VAL A 26 7.66 0.52 3.89
CA VAL A 26 8.08 1.86 4.32
C VAL A 26 9.60 1.90 4.47
N GLY A 27 10.20 0.84 5.01
CA GLY A 27 11.65 0.76 5.11
C GLY A 27 12.33 0.86 3.75
N MET A 28 11.78 0.19 2.74
CA MET A 28 12.33 0.28 1.40
C MET A 28 12.21 1.69 0.83
N LEU A 29 11.05 2.33 1.03
CA LEU A 29 10.85 3.69 0.52
C LEU A 29 11.83 4.67 1.15
N GLU A 30 12.20 4.45 2.40
CA GLU A 30 13.11 5.34 3.10
C GLU A 30 14.58 5.02 2.85
N MET A 31 14.91 3.73 2.76
CA MET A 31 16.32 3.30 2.73
C MET A 31 16.80 2.91 1.34
N THR A 32 15.90 2.41 0.50
CA THR A 32 16.28 2.02 -0.87
C THR A 32 15.27 2.55 -1.88
N PRO A 33 15.05 3.88 -1.92
CA PRO A 33 14.02 4.44 -2.80
C PRO A 33 14.29 4.24 -4.28
N ASP A 34 15.53 3.94 -4.67
CA ASP A 34 15.88 3.71 -6.06
C ASP A 34 15.60 2.29 -6.53
N ASP A 35 15.29 1.39 -5.62
CA ASP A 35 14.96 0.01 -5.97
C ASP A 35 13.50 -0.09 -6.40
N VAL A 36 13.21 0.47 -7.57
CA VAL A 36 11.84 0.60 -8.06
C VAL A 36 11.17 -0.75 -8.21
N GLN A 37 11.87 -1.73 -8.78
CA GLN A 37 11.31 -3.06 -8.97
C GLN A 37 11.06 -3.78 -7.65
N GLY A 38 11.97 -3.63 -6.70
CA GLY A 38 11.80 -4.22 -5.37
C GLY A 38 10.60 -3.61 -4.66
N ILE A 39 10.44 -2.30 -4.77
CA ILE A 39 9.31 -1.61 -4.16
C ILE A 39 8.00 -2.05 -4.81
N GLU A 40 8.00 -2.24 -6.12
CA GLU A 40 6.81 -2.73 -6.81
C GLU A 40 6.42 -4.12 -6.30
N ARG A 41 7.39 -5.03 -6.21
CA ARG A 41 7.13 -6.39 -5.73
C ARG A 41 6.62 -6.38 -4.29
N ALA A 42 7.27 -5.59 -3.44
CA ALA A 42 6.86 -5.49 -2.05
C ALA A 42 5.48 -4.87 -1.92
N GLY A 43 5.21 -3.83 -2.70
CA GLY A 43 3.91 -3.18 -2.68
C GLY A 43 2.78 -4.11 -3.08
N LEU A 44 2.99 -4.88 -4.15
CA LEU A 44 1.98 -5.84 -4.59
C LEU A 44 1.74 -6.91 -3.54
N ALA A 45 2.80 -7.39 -2.88
CA ALA A 45 2.66 -8.40 -1.84
C ALA A 45 1.92 -7.85 -0.62
N VAL A 46 2.28 -6.65 -0.19
CA VAL A 46 1.67 -6.04 0.99
C VAL A 46 0.20 -5.73 0.75
N LEU A 47 -0.13 -5.16 -0.39
CA LEU A 47 -1.52 -4.88 -0.73
C LEU A 47 -2.32 -6.17 -0.90
N GLY A 48 -1.66 -7.23 -1.40
CA GLY A 48 -2.31 -8.53 -1.51
C GLY A 48 -2.76 -9.10 -0.18
N GLU A 49 -2.14 -8.69 0.93
CA GLU A 49 -2.58 -9.14 2.25
C GLU A 49 -3.97 -8.63 2.60
N LEU A 50 -4.42 -7.58 1.93
CA LEU A 50 -5.75 -7.02 2.17
C LEU A 50 -6.86 -7.76 1.44
N ASP A 51 -6.49 -8.56 0.45
CA ASP A 51 -7.45 -9.27 -0.37
C ASP A 51 -8.16 -10.32 0.47
N GLY A 52 -9.49 -10.28 0.48
CA GLY A 52 -10.29 -11.24 1.23
C GLY A 52 -10.36 -10.99 2.72
N SER A 53 -9.86 -9.85 3.20
CA SER A 53 -9.89 -9.51 4.61
C SER A 53 -10.97 -8.43 4.85
N PRO A 54 -12.11 -8.79 5.46
CA PRO A 54 -13.20 -7.83 5.62
C PRO A 54 -12.84 -6.61 6.46
N ASP A 55 -11.92 -6.78 7.41
CA ASP A 55 -11.57 -5.70 8.33
C ASP A 55 -10.39 -4.86 7.85
N ALA A 56 -9.90 -5.14 6.64
CA ALA A 56 -8.67 -4.52 6.16
C ALA A 56 -8.74 -3.01 6.05
N PHE A 57 -9.93 -2.46 5.82
CA PHE A 57 -10.06 -1.04 5.55
C PHE A 57 -10.67 -0.26 6.71
N TYR A 58 -10.53 -0.80 7.92
CA TYR A 58 -11.06 -0.18 9.13
C TYR A 58 -9.96 0.00 10.17
N GLN A 59 -10.20 0.90 11.10
CA GLN A 59 -9.42 1.07 12.31
C GLN A 59 -7.91 1.20 12.05
N ARG A 60 -7.11 0.39 12.73
CA ARG A 60 -5.66 0.53 12.71
C ARG A 60 -5.07 0.25 11.32
N THR A 61 -5.61 -0.74 10.64
CA THR A 61 -5.16 -1.06 9.29
C THR A 61 -5.44 0.10 8.33
N ARG A 62 -6.61 0.72 8.47
CA ARG A 62 -6.95 1.88 7.66
C ARG A 62 -5.96 3.03 7.89
N MET A 63 -5.59 3.26 9.15
CA MET A 63 -4.63 4.32 9.46
C MET A 63 -3.28 4.05 8.81
N ARG A 64 -2.83 2.80 8.84
CA ARG A 64 -1.58 2.43 8.19
C ARG A 64 -1.67 2.59 6.68
N LEU A 65 -2.81 2.25 6.11
CA LEU A 65 -3.03 2.46 4.67
C LEU A 65 -2.96 3.92 4.30
N GLU A 66 -3.53 4.80 5.12
CA GLU A 66 -3.48 6.23 4.84
C GLU A 66 -2.05 6.76 4.90
N GLN A 67 -1.28 6.28 5.87
CA GLN A 67 0.13 6.66 5.99
C GLN A 67 0.94 6.14 4.81
N LEU A 68 0.69 4.90 4.40
CA LEU A 68 1.37 4.30 3.27
C LEU A 68 1.03 5.04 1.98
N ASP A 69 -0.23 5.40 1.82
CA ASP A 69 -0.72 6.19 0.69
C ASP A 69 0.12 7.45 0.52
N ALA A 70 0.26 8.22 1.59
CA ALA A 70 1.02 9.47 1.53
C ALA A 70 2.48 9.23 1.16
N LYS A 71 3.09 8.20 1.75
CA LYS A 71 4.50 7.89 1.48
C LYS A 71 4.71 7.40 0.05
N LEU A 72 3.82 6.57 -0.45
CA LEU A 72 3.92 6.08 -1.82
C LEU A 72 3.72 7.19 -2.83
N LEU A 73 2.75 8.07 -2.60
CA LEU A 73 2.51 9.17 -3.53
C LEU A 73 3.67 10.15 -3.54
N GLU A 74 4.29 10.38 -2.40
CA GLU A 74 5.46 11.23 -2.35
C GLU A 74 6.62 10.61 -3.12
N TRP A 75 6.83 9.31 -2.96
CA TRP A 75 7.90 8.60 -3.66
C TRP A 75 7.64 8.52 -5.17
N GLY A 76 6.38 8.29 -5.57
CA GLY A 76 6.02 7.93 -6.93
C GLY A 76 5.60 9.10 -7.82
N GLN A 77 6.23 10.26 -7.70
CA GLN A 77 5.79 11.44 -8.43
C GLN A 77 6.19 11.45 -9.90
N THR A 78 7.29 10.81 -10.25
CA THR A 78 7.79 10.87 -11.64
C THR A 78 8.39 9.54 -12.07
N GLY A 79 8.52 9.38 -13.39
CA GLY A 79 9.29 8.30 -13.99
C GLY A 79 8.79 6.91 -13.70
N ALA A 80 9.74 6.00 -13.49
CA ALA A 80 9.40 4.60 -13.23
C ALA A 80 8.60 4.44 -11.94
N ALA A 81 8.87 5.26 -10.93
CA ALA A 81 8.13 5.20 -9.69
C ALA A 81 6.64 5.53 -9.91
N ALA A 82 6.36 6.49 -10.77
CA ALA A 82 4.96 6.84 -11.08
C ALA A 82 4.22 5.66 -11.71
N LYS A 83 4.92 4.89 -12.53
CA LYS A 83 4.34 3.69 -13.14
C LYS A 83 4.03 2.64 -12.09
N VAL A 84 4.86 2.51 -11.08
CA VAL A 84 4.61 1.59 -9.98
C VAL A 84 3.33 2.01 -9.24
N ILE A 85 3.14 3.31 -9.01
CA ILE A 85 1.91 3.78 -8.38
C ILE A 85 0.67 3.36 -9.19
N ASP A 86 0.74 3.45 -10.50
CA ASP A 86 -0.39 3.01 -11.34
C ASP A 86 -0.64 1.52 -11.19
N THR A 87 0.41 0.72 -11.13
CA THR A 87 0.29 -0.73 -10.93
C THR A 87 -0.34 -1.04 -9.58
N LEU A 88 0.12 -0.37 -8.52
CA LEU A 88 -0.43 -0.60 -7.18
C LEU A 88 -1.88 -0.15 -7.09
N ARG A 89 -2.22 0.95 -7.77
CA ARG A 89 -3.61 1.42 -7.80
C ARG A 89 -4.52 0.41 -8.49
N ALA A 90 -4.06 -0.16 -9.59
CA ALA A 90 -4.84 -1.16 -10.31
C ALA A 90 -5.09 -2.39 -9.45
N ARG A 91 -4.07 -2.85 -8.73
CA ARG A 91 -4.22 -4.00 -7.82
C ARG A 91 -5.21 -3.69 -6.70
N THR A 92 -5.08 -2.49 -6.11
CA THR A 92 -5.99 -2.09 -5.04
C THR A 92 -7.42 -2.01 -5.55
N SER A 93 -7.60 -1.50 -6.76
CA SER A 93 -8.93 -1.42 -7.37
C SER A 93 -9.57 -2.80 -7.51
N GLU A 94 -8.78 -3.81 -7.87
CA GLU A 94 -9.30 -5.19 -7.93
C GLU A 94 -9.78 -5.66 -6.57
N ILE A 95 -8.99 -5.37 -5.54
CA ILE A 95 -9.37 -5.75 -4.18
C ILE A 95 -10.64 -5.04 -3.75
N CYS A 96 -10.75 -3.74 -4.06
CA CYS A 96 -11.90 -2.94 -3.69
C CYS A 96 -13.19 -3.47 -4.31
N ARG A 97 -13.12 -3.95 -5.54
CA ARG A 97 -14.30 -4.44 -6.24
C ARG A 97 -14.89 -5.69 -5.60
N LYS A 98 -14.13 -6.40 -4.78
CA LYS A 98 -14.60 -7.58 -4.08
C LYS A 98 -15.38 -7.24 -2.82
N LEU A 99 -15.35 -5.98 -2.40
CA LEU A 99 -16.09 -5.55 -1.20
C LEU A 99 -17.52 -5.15 -1.57
N PRO A 100 -18.48 -5.35 -0.66
CA PRO A 100 -19.86 -4.92 -0.93
C PRO A 100 -19.95 -3.42 -1.20
N GLU A 101 -20.82 -3.03 -2.11
CA GLU A 101 -20.96 -1.63 -2.48
C GLU A 101 -21.34 -0.72 -1.33
N GLN A 102 -22.17 -1.22 -0.42
CA GLN A 102 -22.63 -0.43 0.73
C GLN A 102 -21.62 -0.43 1.88
N ASP A 103 -20.56 -1.20 1.78
CA ASP A 103 -19.58 -1.29 2.84
C ASP A 103 -18.72 -0.03 2.88
N ALA A 104 -18.65 0.62 4.04
CA ALA A 104 -17.82 1.80 4.20
C ALA A 104 -16.35 1.48 3.91
N GLY A 105 -15.93 0.24 4.14
CA GLY A 105 -14.58 -0.19 3.80
C GLY A 105 -14.28 -0.08 2.32
N ARG A 106 -15.28 -0.30 1.46
CA ARG A 106 -15.07 -0.16 0.02
C ARG A 106 -14.74 1.28 -0.34
N ALA A 107 -15.45 2.25 0.23
CA ALA A 107 -15.14 3.65 -0.02
C ALA A 107 -13.75 4.01 0.44
N ASN A 108 -13.33 3.51 1.62
CA ASN A 108 -11.98 3.75 2.13
C ASN A 108 -10.94 3.11 1.22
N CYS A 109 -11.22 1.91 0.73
CA CYS A 109 -10.35 1.19 -0.18
C CYS A 109 -10.14 1.98 -1.47
N GLU A 110 -11.21 2.49 -2.04
CA GLU A 110 -11.17 3.18 -3.32
C GLU A 110 -10.44 4.52 -3.25
N LYS A 111 -10.25 5.07 -2.06
CA LYS A 111 -9.49 6.30 -1.90
C LYS A 111 -7.99 6.11 -1.98
N PHE A 112 -7.52 4.87 -1.84
CA PHE A 112 -6.08 4.61 -1.79
C PHE A 112 -5.41 5.00 -3.10
N LEU A 113 -4.36 5.78 -3.00
CA LEU A 113 -3.54 6.26 -4.13
C LEU A 113 -4.31 7.10 -5.15
N THR A 114 -5.42 7.71 -4.73
CA THR A 114 -6.21 8.53 -5.65
C THR A 114 -5.96 10.02 -5.51
N ALA A 115 -5.29 10.45 -4.46
CA ALA A 115 -5.08 11.86 -4.19
C ALA A 115 -3.81 12.40 -4.86
N LYS A 116 -3.53 11.93 -6.06
CA LYS A 116 -2.30 12.30 -6.77
C LYS A 116 -2.22 13.77 -7.11
N ALA A 117 -3.34 14.44 -7.16
CA ALA A 117 -3.34 15.87 -7.47
C ALA A 117 -2.82 16.70 -6.31
N ARG A 118 -2.77 16.11 -5.14
CA ARG A 118 -2.37 16.81 -3.95
C ARG A 118 -0.98 17.43 -4.03
N PRO A 119 0.02 16.71 -4.54
CA PRO A 119 1.35 17.29 -4.65
C PRO A 119 1.40 18.45 -5.62
N THR A 120 0.67 18.35 -6.69
CA THR A 120 0.66 19.42 -7.68
C THR A 120 0.01 20.67 -7.15
N GLN A 121 -1.04 20.51 -6.44
CA GLN A 121 -1.71 21.68 -5.92
C GLN A 121 -0.86 22.40 -4.90
N ALA A 122 0.08 21.73 -4.35
CA ALA A 122 0.99 22.34 -3.43
C ALA A 122 1.86 23.38 -4.12
N ALA A 123 1.93 23.30 -5.41
CA ALA A 123 2.72 24.26 -6.16
C ALA A 123 2.12 25.65 -6.04
#